data_f2bc0b20123017064dd74c0b8df1ee7d
#
_entry.id   f2bc0b20123017064dd74c0b8df1ee7d
#
_cell.length_a   1.000
_cell.length_b   1.000
_cell.length_c   1.000
_cell.angle_alpha   90.00
_cell.angle_beta   90.00
_cell.angle_gamma   90.00
#
_symmetry.space_group_name_H-M   'P 1'
#
loop_
_entity.id
_entity.type
_entity.pdbx_description
1 polymer ?
#
loop_
_entity_poly.entity_id
_entity_poly.type
_entity_poly.pdbx_seq_one_letter_code
_entity_poly.pdbx_strand_id
1 'polypeptide(L)'
;QMCIRDSTNADAMVYDVMAAFYTACGSFMGQNYGAGKKKRVRNSYLISLAYSFAIGLILGVSLVFFGRAFLSLFTRDAAVMNAGMYRLTIMGFSYCISAFMDCTIAAARAMGKSIIPMFIVIMGSCVFRVIWVYTVFAYFHTIPSLYLLYVFSWSITAVAEILYFIRIYKQKMALLS
;
A
#
# COMPACT_ATOMS: atom_id res chain seq x y z
N GLN A 1 23.91 5.00 -7.29
CA GLN A 1 23.22 3.70 -7.46
C GLN A 1 23.10 2.90 -6.15
N MET A 2 24.12 2.92 -5.28
CA MET A 2 24.11 2.18 -4.01
C MET A 2 22.99 2.63 -3.06
N CYS A 3 22.79 3.92 -2.88
CA CYS A 3 21.84 4.49 -1.93
C CYS A 3 20.35 4.32 -2.29
N ILE A 4 20.02 4.29 -3.58
CA ILE A 4 18.66 3.98 -4.03
C ILE A 4 18.33 2.53 -3.65
N ARG A 5 19.31 1.65 -3.75
CA ARG A 5 19.19 0.23 -3.38
C ARG A 5 18.97 0.04 -1.87
N ASP A 6 19.68 0.82 -1.04
CA ASP A 6 19.59 0.72 0.42
C ASP A 6 18.27 1.29 0.96
N SER A 7 17.79 2.40 0.40
CA SER A 7 16.45 2.91 0.72
C SER A 7 15.33 1.98 0.25
N THR A 8 15.56 1.21 -0.81
CA THR A 8 14.61 0.18 -1.28
C THR A 8 14.55 -1.01 -0.32
N ASN A 9 15.67 -1.35 0.34
CA ASN A 9 15.68 -2.40 1.36
C ASN A 9 14.89 -1.98 2.61
N ALA A 10 14.98 -0.71 3.02
CA ALA A 10 14.15 -0.18 4.12
C ALA A 10 12.65 -0.25 3.78
N ASP A 11 12.29 0.14 2.56
CA ASP A 11 10.92 0.04 2.07
C ASP A 11 10.41 -1.41 2.09
N ALA A 12 11.24 -2.36 1.68
CA ALA A 12 10.91 -3.79 1.68
C ALA A 12 10.62 -4.30 3.10
N MET A 13 11.44 -3.94 4.08
CA MET A 13 11.22 -4.32 5.48
C MET A 13 9.89 -3.81 6.03
N VAL A 14 9.55 -2.54 5.76
CA VAL A 14 8.25 -1.97 6.17
C VAL A 14 7.11 -2.69 5.49
N TYR A 15 7.24 -2.93 4.19
CA TYR A 15 6.23 -3.62 3.42
C TYR A 15 5.99 -5.05 3.89
N ASP A 16 7.05 -5.79 4.25
CA ASP A 16 6.95 -7.16 4.76
C ASP A 16 6.18 -7.23 6.10
N VAL A 17 6.41 -6.25 7.00
CA VAL A 17 5.64 -6.16 8.24
C VAL A 17 4.16 -5.87 7.94
N MET A 18 3.88 -4.94 7.02
CA MET A 18 2.49 -4.65 6.61
C MET A 18 1.84 -5.84 5.91
N ALA A 19 2.62 -6.64 5.17
CA ALA A 19 2.16 -7.84 4.50
C ALA A 19 1.57 -8.88 5.47
N ALA A 20 2.12 -9.00 6.67
CA ALA A 20 1.56 -9.86 7.70
C ALA A 20 0.13 -9.47 8.07
N PHE A 21 -0.16 -8.17 8.18
CA PHE A 21 -1.51 -7.68 8.55
C PHE A 21 -2.54 -7.89 7.45
N TYR A 22 -2.23 -7.58 6.20
CA TYR A 22 -3.20 -7.82 5.12
C TYR A 22 -3.37 -9.32 4.81
N THR A 23 -2.35 -10.14 5.02
CA THR A 23 -2.45 -11.60 4.92
C THR A 23 -3.36 -12.15 6.02
N ALA A 24 -3.20 -11.68 7.26
CA ALA A 24 -4.09 -12.01 8.36
C ALA A 24 -5.54 -11.55 8.06
N CYS A 25 -5.73 -10.36 7.50
CA CYS A 25 -7.03 -9.87 7.07
C CYS A 25 -7.72 -10.86 6.12
N GLY A 26 -7.01 -11.31 5.07
CA GLY A 26 -7.52 -12.28 4.11
C GLY A 26 -7.92 -13.61 4.78
N SER A 27 -7.08 -14.10 5.67
CA SER A 27 -7.33 -15.35 6.41
C SER A 27 -8.56 -15.27 7.32
N PHE A 28 -8.63 -14.25 8.19
CA PHE A 28 -9.76 -14.06 9.11
C PHE A 28 -11.08 -13.80 8.38
N MET A 29 -11.04 -13.00 7.32
CA MET A 29 -12.22 -12.74 6.51
C MET A 29 -12.71 -14.00 5.79
N GLY A 30 -11.81 -14.78 5.20
CA GLY A 30 -12.14 -16.01 4.51
C GLY A 30 -12.81 -17.02 5.43
N GLN A 31 -12.26 -17.23 6.62
CA GLN A 31 -12.85 -18.11 7.64
C GLN A 31 -14.25 -17.66 8.09
N ASN A 32 -14.41 -16.37 8.40
CA ASN A 32 -15.69 -15.82 8.84
C ASN A 32 -16.74 -15.78 7.71
N TYR A 33 -16.29 -15.57 6.47
CA TYR A 33 -17.14 -15.62 5.29
C TYR A 33 -17.63 -17.05 5.02
N GLY A 34 -16.73 -18.05 5.07
CA GLY A 34 -17.09 -19.46 4.94
C GLY A 34 -18.04 -19.94 6.05
N ALA A 35 -17.92 -19.37 7.26
CA ALA A 35 -18.83 -19.65 8.38
C ALA A 35 -20.16 -18.86 8.32
N GLY A 36 -20.42 -18.05 7.31
CA GLY A 36 -21.64 -17.25 7.13
C GLY A 36 -21.84 -16.10 8.15
N LYS A 37 -20.78 -15.72 8.90
CA LYS A 37 -20.88 -14.75 10.01
C LYS A 37 -20.68 -13.32 9.55
N LYS A 38 -21.70 -12.67 8.96
CA LYS A 38 -21.67 -11.31 8.38
C LYS A 38 -21.00 -10.25 9.27
N LYS A 39 -21.41 -10.16 10.56
CA LYS A 39 -20.87 -9.18 11.50
C LYS A 39 -19.36 -9.37 11.71
N ARG A 40 -18.91 -10.63 11.78
CA ARG A 40 -17.49 -10.94 11.96
C ARG A 40 -16.66 -10.62 10.72
N VAL A 41 -17.19 -10.87 9.52
CA VAL A 41 -16.53 -10.47 8.26
C VAL A 41 -16.24 -8.98 8.25
N ARG A 42 -17.25 -8.15 8.56
CA ARG A 42 -17.07 -6.70 8.63
C ARG A 42 -16.07 -6.27 9.69
N ASN A 43 -16.18 -6.83 10.89
CA ASN A 43 -15.30 -6.47 11.99
C ASN A 43 -13.86 -6.92 11.71
N SER A 44 -13.64 -8.11 11.13
CA SER A 44 -12.31 -8.55 10.70
C SER A 44 -11.67 -7.59 9.71
N TYR A 45 -12.44 -7.12 8.72
CA TYR A 45 -11.94 -6.12 7.77
C TYR A 45 -11.55 -4.81 8.45
N LEU A 46 -12.46 -4.21 9.25
CA LEU A 46 -12.22 -2.92 9.90
C LEU A 46 -11.06 -2.99 10.90
N ILE A 47 -10.99 -4.05 11.69
CA ILE A 47 -9.90 -4.24 12.67
C ILE A 47 -8.56 -4.39 11.95
N SER A 48 -8.49 -5.27 10.94
CA SER A 48 -7.25 -5.47 10.18
C SER A 48 -6.82 -4.20 9.46
N LEU A 49 -7.76 -3.44 8.90
CA LEU A 49 -7.49 -2.16 8.26
C LEU A 49 -6.93 -1.14 9.26
N ALA A 50 -7.54 -1.03 10.44
CA ALA A 50 -7.08 -0.12 11.49
C ALA A 50 -5.66 -0.48 11.98
N TYR A 51 -5.37 -1.77 12.20
CA TYR A 51 -4.03 -2.22 12.58
C TYR A 51 -3.01 -1.97 11.46
N SER A 52 -3.33 -2.33 10.22
CA SER A 52 -2.43 -2.10 9.08
C SER A 52 -2.12 -0.63 8.89
N PHE A 53 -3.13 0.25 9.00
CA PHE A 53 -2.96 1.69 8.96
C PHE A 53 -2.09 2.22 10.11
N ALA A 54 -2.38 1.80 11.34
CA ALA A 54 -1.63 2.22 12.54
C ALA A 54 -0.15 1.80 12.43
N ILE A 55 0.13 0.56 12.03
CA ILE A 55 1.50 0.07 11.84
C ILE A 55 2.18 0.79 10.68
N GLY A 56 1.50 0.99 9.56
CA GLY A 56 2.03 1.76 8.43
C GLY A 56 2.40 3.20 8.83
N LEU A 57 1.56 3.83 9.67
CA LEU A 57 1.82 5.16 10.22
C LEU A 57 3.03 5.15 11.17
N ILE A 58 3.08 4.23 12.13
CA ILE A 58 4.18 4.12 13.10
C ILE A 58 5.50 3.87 12.38
N LEU A 59 5.54 2.91 11.46
CA LEU A 59 6.76 2.58 10.71
C LEU A 59 7.14 3.71 9.75
N GLY A 60 6.19 4.33 9.07
CA GLY A 60 6.45 5.47 8.20
C GLY A 60 7.01 6.67 8.97
N VAL A 61 6.42 7.03 10.11
CA VAL A 61 6.91 8.08 10.99
C VAL A 61 8.29 7.72 11.54
N SER A 62 8.50 6.48 11.97
CA SER A 62 9.81 6.02 12.46
C SER A 62 10.90 6.16 11.39
N LEU A 63 10.59 5.82 10.14
CA LEU A 63 11.52 6.01 9.02
C LEU A 63 11.84 7.48 8.75
N VAL A 64 10.89 8.39 8.94
CA VAL A 64 11.14 9.82 8.78
C VAL A 64 12.06 10.34 9.91
N PHE A 65 11.79 9.95 11.16
CA PHE A 65 12.60 10.41 12.31
C PHE A 65 13.99 9.78 12.36
N PHE A 66 14.08 8.47 12.16
CA PHE A 66 15.33 7.73 12.25
C PHE A 66 16.01 7.51 10.89
N GLY A 67 15.44 7.98 9.80
CA GLY A 67 15.91 7.76 8.44
C GLY A 67 17.34 8.23 8.20
N ARG A 68 17.75 9.36 8.78
CA ARG A 68 19.15 9.83 8.71
C ARG A 68 20.13 8.86 9.39
N ALA A 69 19.78 8.37 10.58
CA ALA A 69 20.60 7.40 11.29
C ALA A 69 20.68 6.09 10.50
N PHE A 70 19.56 5.64 9.95
CA PHE A 70 19.51 4.44 9.10
C PHE A 70 20.35 4.61 7.82
N LEU A 71 20.20 5.71 7.09
CA LEU A 71 20.96 5.97 5.86
C LEU A 71 22.47 6.16 6.15
N SER A 72 22.85 6.68 7.33
CA SER A 72 24.25 6.84 7.72
C SER A 72 25.01 5.53 7.89
N LEU A 73 24.31 4.41 8.07
CA LEU A 73 24.90 3.07 8.08
C LEU A 73 25.41 2.64 6.69
N PHE A 74 24.83 3.19 5.63
CA PHE A 74 25.10 2.79 4.25
C PHE A 74 25.89 3.83 3.47
N THR A 75 25.77 5.14 3.82
CA THR A 75 26.48 6.21 3.12
C THR A 75 26.90 7.34 4.05
N ARG A 76 28.06 7.93 3.75
CA ARG A 76 28.57 9.15 4.39
C ARG A 76 28.44 10.41 3.51
N ASP A 77 28.00 10.24 2.27
CA ASP A 77 27.80 11.36 1.33
C ASP A 77 26.52 12.12 1.68
N ALA A 78 26.68 13.41 2.03
CA ALA A 78 25.58 14.27 2.43
C ALA A 78 24.53 14.52 1.30
N ALA A 79 24.96 14.60 0.06
CA ALA A 79 24.07 14.81 -1.08
C ALA A 79 23.17 13.58 -1.30
N VAL A 80 23.77 12.41 -1.21
CA VAL A 80 23.10 11.12 -1.33
C VAL A 80 22.13 10.89 -0.15
N MET A 81 22.54 11.25 1.07
CA MET A 81 21.71 11.15 2.27
C MET A 81 20.49 12.07 2.18
N ASN A 82 20.64 13.31 1.70
CA ASN A 82 19.51 14.23 1.54
C ASN A 82 18.51 13.75 0.47
N ALA A 83 18.98 13.21 -0.64
CA ALA A 83 18.12 12.62 -1.66
C ALA A 83 17.35 11.39 -1.13
N GLY A 84 18.03 10.54 -0.35
CA GLY A 84 17.42 9.39 0.32
C GLY A 84 16.36 9.80 1.34
N MET A 85 16.62 10.83 2.16
CA MET A 85 15.68 11.36 3.14
C MET A 85 14.43 11.94 2.49
N TYR A 86 14.59 12.67 1.39
CA TYR A 86 13.46 13.21 0.64
C TYR A 86 12.54 12.09 0.14
N ARG A 87 13.12 11.02 -0.41
CA ARG A 87 12.37 9.83 -0.83
C ARG A 87 11.67 9.16 0.35
N LEU A 88 12.39 8.89 1.46
CA LEU A 88 11.85 8.23 2.66
C LEU A 88 10.68 9.01 3.26
N THR A 89 10.73 10.35 3.23
CA THR A 89 9.63 11.18 3.73
C THR A 89 8.35 11.00 2.90
N ILE A 90 8.45 11.04 1.57
CA ILE A 90 7.29 10.86 0.70
C ILE A 90 6.74 9.42 0.82
N MET A 91 7.63 8.43 0.80
CA MET A 91 7.22 7.02 0.87
C MET A 91 6.65 6.67 2.24
N GLY A 92 7.20 7.21 3.34
CA GLY A 92 6.72 6.98 4.70
C GLY A 92 5.24 7.32 4.88
N PHE A 93 4.80 8.46 4.36
CA PHE A 93 3.38 8.82 4.36
C PHE A 93 2.55 7.99 3.38
N SER A 94 3.15 7.54 2.28
CA SER A 94 2.46 6.73 1.27
C SER A 94 2.11 5.32 1.77
N TYR A 95 2.80 4.80 2.80
CA TYR A 95 2.47 3.48 3.39
C TYR A 95 1.07 3.45 4.02
N CYS A 96 0.59 4.55 4.56
CA CYS A 96 -0.79 4.63 5.06
C CYS A 96 -1.81 4.41 3.95
N ILE A 97 -1.54 4.93 2.76
CA ILE A 97 -2.41 4.76 1.58
C ILE A 97 -2.35 3.31 1.08
N SER A 98 -1.13 2.73 1.03
CA SER A 98 -0.91 1.33 0.66
C SER A 98 -1.68 0.38 1.58
N ALA A 99 -1.77 0.66 2.89
CA ALA A 99 -2.52 -0.15 3.83
C ALA A 99 -4.00 -0.32 3.43
N PHE A 100 -4.64 0.77 2.97
CA PHE A 100 -6.03 0.71 2.47
C PHE A 100 -6.15 -0.15 1.22
N MET A 101 -5.23 0.00 0.29
CA MET A 101 -5.21 -0.78 -0.95
C MET A 101 -5.03 -2.27 -0.64
N ASP A 102 -3.96 -2.65 0.07
CA ASP A 102 -3.58 -4.04 0.28
C ASP A 102 -4.57 -4.82 1.14
N CYS A 103 -5.07 -4.22 2.23
CA CYS A 103 -6.13 -4.84 3.04
C CYS A 103 -7.42 -5.04 2.23
N THR A 104 -7.78 -4.11 1.38
CA THR A 104 -9.01 -4.21 0.57
C THR A 104 -8.88 -5.29 -0.50
N ILE A 105 -7.72 -5.40 -1.14
CA ILE A 105 -7.41 -6.47 -2.09
C ILE A 105 -7.48 -7.84 -1.40
N ALA A 106 -6.86 -7.99 -0.23
CA ALA A 106 -6.88 -9.22 0.54
C ALA A 106 -8.32 -9.60 0.95
N ALA A 107 -9.12 -8.63 1.36
CA ALA A 107 -10.52 -8.80 1.70
C ALA A 107 -11.38 -9.27 0.51
N ALA A 108 -11.19 -8.69 -0.67
CA ALA A 108 -11.89 -9.09 -1.88
C ALA A 108 -11.52 -10.52 -2.31
N ARG A 109 -10.22 -10.86 -2.22
CA ARG A 109 -9.73 -12.22 -2.49
C ARG A 109 -10.31 -13.26 -1.53
N ALA A 110 -10.41 -12.93 -0.25
CA ALA A 110 -11.01 -13.78 0.79
C ALA A 110 -12.49 -14.11 0.52
N MET A 111 -13.20 -13.23 -0.17
CA MET A 111 -14.58 -13.48 -0.61
C MET A 111 -14.67 -14.18 -1.99
N GLY A 112 -13.57 -14.73 -2.51
CA GLY A 112 -13.53 -15.47 -3.76
C GLY A 112 -13.56 -14.59 -5.02
N LYS A 113 -13.17 -13.31 -4.90
CA LYS A 113 -13.09 -12.37 -6.04
C LYS A 113 -11.66 -11.89 -6.20
N SER A 114 -10.87 -12.60 -7.03
CA SER A 114 -9.45 -12.30 -7.23
C SER A 114 -9.16 -11.59 -8.56
N ILE A 115 -9.96 -11.85 -9.59
CA ILE A 115 -9.65 -11.42 -10.96
C ILE A 115 -9.79 -9.89 -11.11
N ILE A 116 -10.90 -9.32 -10.67
CA ILE A 116 -11.16 -7.88 -10.85
C ILE A 116 -10.19 -7.01 -9.99
N PRO A 117 -9.94 -7.31 -8.69
CA PRO A 117 -8.88 -6.63 -7.95
C PRO A 117 -7.52 -6.67 -8.64
N MET A 118 -7.14 -7.81 -9.21
CA MET A 118 -5.89 -7.93 -9.97
C MET A 118 -5.86 -6.96 -11.16
N PHE A 119 -6.93 -6.86 -11.94
CA PHE A 119 -7.00 -5.90 -13.04
C PHE A 119 -6.94 -4.45 -12.57
N ILE A 120 -7.62 -4.09 -11.47
CA ILE A 120 -7.58 -2.74 -10.89
C ILE A 120 -6.14 -2.38 -10.51
N VAL A 121 -5.42 -3.30 -9.86
CA VAL A 121 -4.00 -3.09 -9.49
C VAL A 121 -3.12 -2.94 -10.73
N ILE A 122 -3.28 -3.78 -11.75
CA ILE A 122 -2.50 -3.68 -12.98
C ILE A 122 -2.73 -2.33 -13.67
N MET A 123 -3.98 -1.92 -13.80
CA MET A 123 -4.32 -0.64 -14.43
C MET A 123 -3.80 0.55 -13.61
N GLY A 124 -4.02 0.55 -12.28
CA GLY A 124 -3.62 1.64 -11.40
C GLY A 124 -2.12 1.68 -11.09
N SER A 125 -1.46 0.53 -10.99
CA SER A 125 -0.04 0.47 -10.63
C SER A 125 0.91 0.32 -11.82
N CYS A 126 0.50 -0.34 -12.91
CA CYS A 126 1.38 -0.52 -14.07
C CYS A 126 1.04 0.50 -15.17
N VAL A 127 -0.18 0.45 -15.70
CA VAL A 127 -0.56 1.30 -16.84
C VAL A 127 -0.50 2.78 -16.48
N PHE A 128 -1.05 3.17 -15.35
CA PHE A 128 -1.00 4.56 -14.88
C PHE A 128 0.44 5.07 -14.73
N ARG A 129 1.35 4.24 -14.18
CA ARG A 129 2.76 4.65 -14.02
C ARG A 129 3.48 4.82 -15.34
N VAL A 130 3.20 3.96 -16.31
CA VAL A 130 3.76 4.12 -17.67
C VAL A 130 3.27 5.43 -18.28
N ILE A 131 1.96 5.69 -18.24
CA ILE A 131 1.39 6.94 -18.77
C ILE A 131 2.01 8.17 -18.06
N TRP A 132 2.14 8.15 -16.74
CA TRP A 132 2.73 9.23 -15.95
C TRP A 132 4.19 9.52 -16.37
N VAL A 133 4.99 8.48 -16.58
CA VAL A 133 6.39 8.65 -17.00
C VAL A 133 6.48 9.31 -18.38
N TYR A 134 5.64 8.88 -19.33
CA TYR A 134 5.66 9.45 -20.68
C TYR A 134 4.96 10.82 -20.80
N THR A 135 4.16 11.22 -19.84
CA THR A 135 3.45 12.51 -19.84
C THR A 135 4.05 13.48 -18.84
N VAL A 136 3.81 13.27 -17.55
CA VAL A 136 4.17 14.22 -16.48
C VAL A 136 5.68 14.27 -16.29
N PHE A 137 6.35 13.12 -16.19
CA PHE A 137 7.80 13.12 -16.02
C PHE A 137 8.54 13.61 -17.26
N ALA A 138 8.06 13.29 -18.46
CA ALA A 138 8.62 13.80 -19.71
C ALA A 138 8.52 15.33 -19.86
N TYR A 139 7.53 15.96 -19.19
CA TYR A 139 7.35 17.40 -19.20
C TYR A 139 8.17 18.11 -18.11
N PHE A 140 8.10 17.61 -16.87
CA PHE A 140 8.73 18.29 -15.72
C PHE A 140 10.18 17.89 -15.46
N HIS A 141 10.62 16.70 -15.84
CA HIS A 141 11.99 16.16 -15.65
C HIS A 141 12.52 16.28 -14.21
N THR A 142 11.63 16.26 -13.19
CA THR A 142 12.00 16.44 -11.79
C THR A 142 11.92 15.13 -11.00
N ILE A 143 12.91 14.86 -10.16
CA ILE A 143 12.95 13.70 -9.28
C ILE A 143 11.71 13.61 -8.35
N PRO A 144 11.20 14.73 -7.75
CA PRO A 144 9.97 14.72 -6.98
C PRO A 144 8.75 14.18 -7.72
N SER A 145 8.64 14.43 -9.03
CA SER A 145 7.50 13.94 -9.81
C SER A 145 7.46 12.41 -9.91
N LEU A 146 8.63 11.74 -9.83
CA LEU A 146 8.71 10.28 -9.77
C LEU A 146 8.24 9.70 -8.42
N TYR A 147 8.44 10.42 -7.33
CA TYR A 147 7.96 9.96 -6.02
C TYR A 147 6.46 10.21 -5.85
N LEU A 148 5.96 11.34 -6.32
CA LEU A 148 4.52 11.64 -6.34
C LEU A 148 3.72 10.64 -7.19
N LEU A 149 4.31 10.09 -8.23
CA LEU A 149 3.74 9.00 -9.01
C LEU A 149 3.19 7.86 -8.12
N TYR A 150 3.95 7.45 -7.10
CA TYR A 150 3.53 6.38 -6.20
C TYR A 150 2.32 6.78 -5.37
N VAL A 151 2.30 8.00 -4.83
CA VAL A 151 1.19 8.52 -4.04
C VAL A 151 -0.10 8.54 -4.85
N PHE A 152 -0.06 9.10 -6.06
CA PHE A 152 -1.23 9.16 -6.94
C PHE A 152 -1.68 7.78 -7.41
N SER A 153 -0.74 6.93 -7.84
CA SER A 153 -1.02 5.57 -8.28
C SER A 153 -1.71 4.76 -7.18
N TRP A 154 -1.17 4.77 -5.96
CA TRP A 154 -1.75 4.05 -4.84
C TRP A 154 -3.08 4.63 -4.39
N SER A 155 -3.25 5.95 -4.40
CA SER A 155 -4.52 6.60 -4.05
C SER A 155 -5.63 6.23 -5.01
N ILE A 156 -5.39 6.31 -6.31
CA ILE A 156 -6.37 5.95 -7.34
C ILE A 156 -6.73 4.46 -7.23
N THR A 157 -5.73 3.60 -7.09
CA THR A 157 -5.94 2.16 -6.94
C THR A 157 -6.72 1.84 -5.66
N ALA A 158 -6.36 2.46 -4.53
CA ALA A 158 -7.07 2.25 -3.26
C ALA A 158 -8.54 2.66 -3.34
N VAL A 159 -8.85 3.81 -3.94
CA VAL A 159 -10.24 4.26 -4.14
C VAL A 159 -11.01 3.27 -5.02
N ALA A 160 -10.44 2.84 -6.15
CA ALA A 160 -11.07 1.88 -7.04
C ALA A 160 -11.33 0.53 -6.35
N GLU A 161 -10.35 0.02 -5.58
CA GLU A 161 -10.48 -1.22 -4.82
C GLU A 161 -11.56 -1.11 -3.73
N ILE A 162 -11.60 0.00 -2.98
CA ILE A 162 -12.61 0.21 -1.93
C ILE A 162 -14.01 0.25 -2.53
N LEU A 163 -14.22 0.97 -3.63
CA LEU A 163 -15.51 1.04 -4.31
C LEU A 163 -15.94 -0.34 -4.81
N TYR A 164 -15.03 -1.08 -5.41
CA TYR A 164 -15.28 -2.44 -5.85
C TYR A 164 -15.61 -3.38 -4.67
N PHE A 165 -14.83 -3.29 -3.60
CA PHE A 165 -15.06 -4.09 -2.38
C PHE A 165 -16.43 -3.82 -1.76
N ILE A 166 -16.84 -2.56 -1.63
CA ILE A 166 -18.15 -2.20 -1.09
C ILE A 166 -19.27 -2.84 -1.93
N ARG A 167 -19.12 -2.83 -3.25
CA ARG A 167 -20.11 -3.45 -4.16
C ARG A 167 -20.19 -4.96 -3.96
N ILE A 168 -19.03 -5.65 -3.93
CA ILE A 168 -18.99 -7.10 -3.69
C ILE A 168 -19.53 -7.44 -2.31
N TYR A 169 -19.10 -6.69 -1.29
CA TYR A 169 -19.53 -6.93 0.08
C TYR A 169 -21.06 -6.90 0.18
N LYS A 170 -21.69 -5.87 -0.39
CA LYS A 170 -23.18 -5.79 -0.43
C LYS A 170 -23.80 -6.98 -1.13
N GLN A 171 -23.29 -7.37 -2.31
CA GLN A 171 -23.81 -8.52 -3.06
C GLN A 171 -23.66 -9.85 -2.30
N LYS A 172 -22.46 -10.10 -1.76
CA LYS A 172 -22.16 -11.36 -1.06
C LYS A 172 -22.88 -11.47 0.29
N MET A 173 -23.05 -10.34 1.01
CA MET A 173 -23.80 -10.33 2.26
C MET A 173 -25.30 -10.48 2.06
N ALA A 174 -25.84 -10.08 0.92
CA ALA A 174 -27.24 -10.34 0.55
C ALA A 174 -27.49 -11.85 0.30
N LEU A 175 -26.51 -12.55 -0.24
CA LEU A 175 -26.63 -14.00 -0.50
C LEU A 175 -26.49 -14.89 0.76
N LEU A 176 -25.99 -14.35 1.86
CA LEU A 176 -25.87 -15.06 3.14
C LEU A 176 -27.11 -14.83 4.03
N SER A 177 -28.07 -14.03 3.60
CA SER A 177 -29.35 -13.84 4.31
C SER A 177 -30.32 -14.92 3.96
#